data_eacc83e0c966dfd0e3fbf86a23854b5f
#
_entry.id   eacc83e0c966dfd0e3fbf86a23854b5f
#
_cell.length_a   1.000
_cell.length_b   1.000
_cell.length_c   1.000
_cell.angle_alpha   90.00
_cell.angle_beta   90.00
_cell.angle_gamma   90.00
#
_symmetry.space_group_name_H-M   'P 1'
#
loop_
_entity.id
_entity.type
_entity.pdbx_description
1 polymer ?
#
loop_
_entity_poly.entity_id
_entity_poly.type
_entity_poly.pdbx_seq_one_letter_code
_entity_poly.pdbx_strand_id
1 'polypeptide(L)'
;MRIGNVEVAIIDVITFIGIIITFLTGVFNLFQNKKSLYINNITKFRVIWITTLRGHIANLKELSNITNLYIITKDGTNKISYRRELEKNVSLIKMYLDFTSKLDIELISRIEELKAAINSYLLFYYCINTIKAVDNDDELVTKFNATVDIISEKKVLVALLNIVKNNKKNKMINEIKDVNLLDLRKSVKVAYMDDFALIREILKQSDYIINDLENEIESLNKDIDHIVQIYLKAEWIRCKIETRMWPFSRYNEEKVINKLQKEYTLNSKKYAGFKV
;
A
#
# COMPACT_ATOMS: atom_id res chain seq x y z
N MET A 1 -33.45 43.13 -67.45
CA MET A 1 -32.06 42.71 -67.18
C MET A 1 -31.74 42.77 -65.69
N ARG A 2 -32.56 42.22 -64.81
CA ARG A 2 -32.35 42.16 -63.34
C ARG A 2 -32.54 40.76 -62.73
N ILE A 3 -32.90 39.77 -63.55
CA ILE A 3 -33.12 38.38 -63.09
C ILE A 3 -31.81 37.64 -62.84
N GLY A 4 -30.77 37.94 -63.65
CA GLY A 4 -29.47 37.28 -63.52
C GLY A 4 -28.71 37.56 -62.21
N ASN A 5 -28.82 38.77 -61.67
CA ASN A 5 -28.08 39.16 -60.46
C ASN A 5 -28.69 38.51 -59.19
N VAL A 6 -30.00 38.18 -59.18
CA VAL A 6 -30.65 37.52 -58.03
C VAL A 6 -30.34 36.02 -58.03
N GLU A 7 -30.30 35.37 -59.18
CA GLU A 7 -29.96 33.94 -59.28
C GLU A 7 -28.49 33.71 -58.90
N VAL A 8 -27.55 34.53 -59.33
CA VAL A 8 -26.16 34.46 -58.92
C VAL A 8 -25.99 34.66 -57.42
N ALA A 9 -26.72 35.61 -56.80
CA ALA A 9 -26.66 35.83 -55.37
C ALA A 9 -27.23 34.64 -54.56
N ILE A 10 -28.24 33.97 -55.06
CA ILE A 10 -28.80 32.77 -54.41
C ILE A 10 -27.83 31.61 -54.48
N ILE A 11 -27.20 31.39 -55.61
CA ILE A 11 -26.18 30.33 -55.80
C ILE A 11 -24.97 30.56 -54.87
N ASP A 12 -24.53 31.81 -54.77
CA ASP A 12 -23.42 32.15 -53.87
C ASP A 12 -23.76 31.89 -52.40
N VAL A 13 -24.96 32.21 -51.94
CA VAL A 13 -25.44 31.94 -50.60
C VAL A 13 -25.53 30.44 -50.31
N ILE A 14 -26.04 29.65 -51.26
CA ILE A 14 -26.13 28.18 -51.13
C ILE A 14 -24.74 27.58 -51.07
N THR A 15 -23.81 28.04 -51.91
CA THR A 15 -22.43 27.61 -51.93
C THR A 15 -21.72 27.93 -50.60
N PHE A 16 -21.90 29.13 -50.06
CA PHE A 16 -21.34 29.54 -48.78
C PHE A 16 -21.86 28.72 -47.63
N ILE A 17 -23.20 28.42 -47.60
CA ILE A 17 -23.80 27.55 -46.60
C ILE A 17 -23.21 26.13 -46.72
N GLY A 18 -23.02 25.61 -47.95
CA GLY A 18 -22.40 24.33 -48.20
C GLY A 18 -20.97 24.22 -47.67
N ILE A 19 -20.17 25.28 -47.86
CA ILE A 19 -18.81 25.35 -47.33
C ILE A 19 -18.80 25.34 -45.79
N ILE A 20 -19.71 26.11 -45.16
CA ILE A 20 -19.85 26.12 -43.68
C ILE A 20 -20.21 24.74 -43.16
N ILE A 21 -21.22 24.07 -43.75
CA ILE A 21 -21.64 22.73 -43.33
C ILE A 21 -20.49 21.72 -43.50
N THR A 22 -19.79 21.77 -44.62
CA THR A 22 -18.61 20.89 -44.85
C THR A 22 -17.53 21.11 -43.85
N PHE A 23 -17.21 22.36 -43.54
CA PHE A 23 -16.21 22.77 -42.54
C PHE A 23 -16.62 22.23 -41.13
N LEU A 24 -17.87 22.48 -40.71
CA LEU A 24 -18.40 22.00 -39.43
C LEU A 24 -18.38 20.47 -39.34
N THR A 25 -18.75 19.79 -40.43
CA THR A 25 -18.69 18.33 -40.49
C THR A 25 -17.24 17.82 -40.39
N GLY A 26 -16.32 18.47 -41.07
CA GLY A 26 -14.90 18.13 -40.95
C GLY A 26 -14.35 18.30 -39.53
N VAL A 27 -14.66 19.42 -38.88
CA VAL A 27 -14.31 19.67 -37.46
C VAL A 27 -14.94 18.63 -36.55
N PHE A 28 -16.22 18.32 -36.74
CA PHE A 28 -16.91 17.30 -35.96
C PHE A 28 -16.26 15.90 -36.12
N ASN A 29 -15.93 15.51 -37.33
CA ASN A 29 -15.25 14.25 -37.62
C ASN A 29 -13.87 14.17 -36.94
N LEU A 30 -13.09 15.26 -36.95
CA LEU A 30 -11.81 15.33 -36.25
C LEU A 30 -11.97 15.13 -34.74
N PHE A 31 -13.00 15.75 -34.14
CA PHE A 31 -13.31 15.53 -32.71
C PHE A 31 -13.71 14.08 -32.43
N GLN A 32 -14.54 13.47 -33.27
CA GLN A 32 -14.94 12.06 -33.12
C GLN A 32 -13.75 11.11 -33.24
N ASN A 33 -12.89 11.33 -34.22
CA ASN A 33 -11.68 10.52 -34.41
C ASN A 33 -10.72 10.67 -33.20
N LYS A 34 -10.49 11.90 -32.73
CA LYS A 34 -9.67 12.15 -31.55
C LYS A 34 -10.24 11.43 -30.31
N LYS A 35 -11.55 11.49 -30.10
CA LYS A 35 -12.25 10.82 -29.01
C LYS A 35 -12.11 9.30 -29.11
N SER A 36 -12.32 8.75 -30.30
CA SER A 36 -12.19 7.31 -30.57
C SER A 36 -10.77 6.81 -30.27
N LEU A 37 -9.75 7.52 -30.76
CA LEU A 37 -8.35 7.23 -30.49
C LEU A 37 -8.01 7.31 -28.99
N TYR A 38 -8.55 8.32 -28.30
CA TYR A 38 -8.35 8.48 -26.86
C TYR A 38 -8.98 7.31 -26.09
N ILE A 39 -10.24 6.96 -26.37
CA ILE A 39 -10.94 5.86 -25.70
C ILE A 39 -10.21 4.53 -25.98
N ASN A 40 -9.86 4.27 -27.23
CA ASN A 40 -9.27 3.00 -27.61
C ASN A 40 -7.84 2.81 -27.05
N ASN A 41 -7.05 3.86 -26.98
CA ASN A 41 -5.66 3.74 -26.57
C ASN A 41 -5.48 4.05 -25.07
N ILE A 42 -5.84 5.26 -24.62
CA ILE A 42 -5.52 5.70 -23.25
C ILE A 42 -6.45 5.06 -22.23
N THR A 43 -7.77 5.07 -22.47
CA THR A 43 -8.72 4.54 -21.50
C THR A 43 -8.57 3.02 -21.35
N LYS A 44 -8.34 2.30 -22.47
CA LYS A 44 -8.12 0.84 -22.43
C LYS A 44 -6.86 0.51 -21.63
N PHE A 45 -5.74 1.20 -21.88
CA PHE A 45 -4.50 0.97 -21.12
C PHE A 45 -4.68 1.30 -19.64
N ARG A 46 -5.41 2.36 -19.30
CA ARG A 46 -5.69 2.72 -17.91
C ARG A 46 -6.55 1.67 -17.20
N VAL A 47 -7.56 1.12 -17.88
CA VAL A 47 -8.38 0.03 -17.31
C VAL A 47 -7.54 -1.22 -17.06
N ILE A 48 -6.65 -1.58 -17.99
CA ILE A 48 -5.70 -2.70 -17.81
C ILE A 48 -4.80 -2.41 -16.59
N TRP A 49 -4.23 -1.22 -16.50
CA TRP A 49 -3.40 -0.79 -15.39
C TRP A 49 -4.14 -0.88 -14.03
N ILE A 50 -5.37 -0.36 -13.93
CA ILE A 50 -6.22 -0.49 -12.73
C ILE A 50 -6.42 -1.95 -12.33
N THR A 51 -6.71 -2.81 -13.31
CA THR A 51 -6.97 -4.25 -13.06
C THR A 51 -5.70 -4.96 -12.59
N THR A 52 -4.56 -4.65 -13.19
CA THR A 52 -3.27 -5.22 -12.80
C THR A 52 -2.86 -4.78 -11.41
N LEU A 53 -2.99 -3.49 -11.09
CA LEU A 53 -2.72 -2.98 -9.75
C LEU A 53 -3.62 -3.64 -8.69
N ARG A 54 -4.92 -3.85 -8.98
CA ARG A 54 -5.82 -4.61 -8.10
C ARG A 54 -5.32 -6.03 -7.84
N GLY A 55 -4.81 -6.70 -8.87
CA GLY A 55 -4.23 -8.04 -8.75
C GLY A 55 -3.03 -8.05 -7.80
N HIS A 56 -2.13 -7.09 -7.92
CA HIS A 56 -0.97 -6.98 -7.03
C HIS A 56 -1.37 -6.65 -5.59
N ILE A 57 -2.35 -5.77 -5.38
CA ILE A 57 -2.88 -5.47 -4.04
C ILE A 57 -3.55 -6.70 -3.43
N ALA A 58 -4.34 -7.47 -4.20
CA ALA A 58 -4.95 -8.70 -3.72
C ALA A 58 -3.89 -9.73 -3.31
N ASN A 59 -2.82 -9.89 -4.09
CA ASN A 59 -1.69 -10.76 -3.76
C ASN A 59 -0.95 -10.28 -2.49
N LEU A 60 -0.76 -8.96 -2.33
CA LEU A 60 -0.18 -8.40 -1.11
C LEU A 60 -1.02 -8.74 0.13
N LYS A 61 -2.35 -8.67 0.02
CA LYS A 61 -3.27 -9.04 1.10
C LYS A 61 -3.22 -10.53 1.43
N GLU A 62 -3.09 -11.39 0.43
CA GLU A 62 -2.89 -12.82 0.63
C GLU A 62 -1.58 -13.09 1.37
N LEU A 63 -0.49 -12.45 0.95
CA LEU A 63 0.80 -12.54 1.60
C LEU A 63 0.79 -11.99 3.05
N SER A 64 0.01 -10.96 3.33
CA SER A 64 -0.13 -10.35 4.68
C SER A 64 -1.19 -11.00 5.56
N ASN A 65 -1.84 -12.07 5.11
CA ASN A 65 -2.84 -12.77 5.89
C ASN A 65 -2.18 -13.50 7.08
N ILE A 66 -2.69 -13.26 8.29
CA ILE A 66 -2.13 -13.81 9.54
C ILE A 66 -2.06 -15.34 9.50
N THR A 67 -3.09 -16.01 8.95
CA THR A 67 -3.08 -17.47 8.81
C THR A 67 -1.93 -17.97 7.94
N ASN A 68 -1.68 -17.29 6.81
CA ASN A 68 -0.57 -17.64 5.92
C ASN A 68 0.78 -17.37 6.59
N LEU A 69 0.92 -16.24 7.30
CA LEU A 69 2.13 -15.92 8.06
C LEU A 69 2.41 -16.97 9.13
N TYR A 70 1.39 -17.41 9.87
CA TYR A 70 1.51 -18.46 10.87
C TYR A 70 1.98 -19.79 10.27
N ILE A 71 1.42 -20.21 9.12
CA ILE A 71 1.86 -21.42 8.41
C ILE A 71 3.34 -21.34 8.04
N ILE A 72 3.77 -20.19 7.49
CA ILE A 72 5.16 -19.96 7.09
C ILE A 72 6.12 -19.97 8.29
N THR A 73 5.67 -19.50 9.46
CA THR A 73 6.51 -19.53 10.67
C THR A 73 6.74 -20.95 11.18
N LYS A 74 5.81 -21.87 10.94
CA LYS A 74 5.94 -23.30 11.28
C LYS A 74 6.74 -24.08 10.25
N ASP A 75 6.52 -23.80 8.95
CA ASP A 75 7.21 -24.45 7.84
C ASP A 75 8.54 -23.72 7.54
N GLY A 76 9.64 -24.19 8.17
CA GLY A 76 10.96 -23.58 8.06
C GLY A 76 11.53 -23.48 6.64
N THR A 77 11.00 -24.25 5.67
CA THR A 77 11.56 -24.38 4.30
C THR A 77 11.16 -23.25 3.36
N ASN A 78 10.03 -22.58 3.60
CA ASN A 78 9.47 -21.60 2.66
C ASN A 78 9.75 -20.12 2.97
N LYS A 79 10.48 -19.80 4.04
CA LYS A 79 10.71 -18.40 4.47
C LYS A 79 11.41 -17.53 3.41
N ILE A 80 12.41 -18.08 2.72
CA ILE A 80 13.20 -17.33 1.72
C ILE A 80 12.35 -17.07 0.47
N SER A 81 11.60 -18.06 0.00
CA SER A 81 10.70 -17.90 -1.15
C SER A 81 9.59 -16.90 -0.85
N TYR A 82 8.98 -16.95 0.33
CA TYR A 82 7.98 -16.00 0.77
C TYR A 82 8.52 -14.55 0.82
N ARG A 83 9.68 -14.33 1.45
CA ARG A 83 10.28 -12.98 1.49
C ARG A 83 10.57 -12.43 0.09
N ARG A 84 11.06 -13.28 -0.82
CA ARG A 84 11.31 -12.91 -2.21
C ARG A 84 10.01 -12.54 -2.92
N GLU A 85 8.93 -13.28 -2.69
CA GLU A 85 7.62 -13.01 -3.27
C GLU A 85 7.02 -11.71 -2.74
N LEU A 86 7.10 -11.48 -1.43
CA LEU A 86 6.67 -10.22 -0.80
C LEU A 86 7.43 -9.01 -1.38
N GLU A 87 8.78 -9.08 -1.45
CA GLU A 87 9.60 -8.02 -2.04
C GLU A 87 9.28 -7.77 -3.51
N LYS A 88 9.12 -8.84 -4.29
CA LYS A 88 8.73 -8.75 -5.70
C LYS A 88 7.38 -8.05 -5.85
N ASN A 89 6.38 -8.45 -5.05
CA ASN A 89 5.03 -7.90 -5.15
C ASN A 89 4.99 -6.42 -4.71
N VAL A 90 5.67 -6.06 -3.63
CA VAL A 90 5.81 -4.65 -3.19
C VAL A 90 6.50 -3.81 -4.27
N SER A 91 7.56 -4.32 -4.88
CA SER A 91 8.26 -3.62 -5.96
C SER A 91 7.37 -3.42 -7.18
N LEU A 92 6.59 -4.43 -7.57
CA LEU A 92 5.62 -4.31 -8.67
C LEU A 92 4.58 -3.24 -8.37
N ILE A 93 3.97 -3.22 -7.19
CA ILE A 93 3.00 -2.19 -6.81
C ILE A 93 3.62 -0.80 -6.94
N LYS A 94 4.83 -0.59 -6.43
CA LYS A 94 5.53 0.70 -6.52
C LYS A 94 5.77 1.16 -7.96
N MET A 95 6.04 0.23 -8.88
CA MET A 95 6.22 0.56 -10.31
C MET A 95 4.92 1.04 -10.99
N TYR A 96 3.76 0.69 -10.42
CA TYR A 96 2.46 1.13 -10.91
C TYR A 96 2.00 2.48 -10.33
N LEU A 97 2.68 3.01 -9.29
CA LEU A 97 2.28 4.23 -8.59
C LEU A 97 3.15 5.42 -9.02
N ASP A 98 2.56 6.61 -9.00
CA ASP A 98 3.24 7.86 -9.31
C ASP A 98 3.77 8.49 -8.01
N PHE A 99 5.08 8.65 -7.91
CA PHE A 99 5.74 9.26 -6.75
C PHE A 99 5.46 10.77 -6.58
N THR A 100 4.70 11.40 -7.48
CA THR A 100 4.32 12.82 -7.38
C THR A 100 2.93 13.03 -6.78
N SER A 101 2.06 12.02 -6.82
CA SER A 101 0.72 12.06 -6.24
C SER A 101 0.76 11.83 -4.73
N LYS A 102 0.02 12.65 -3.95
CA LYS A 102 -0.06 12.50 -2.49
C LYS A 102 -0.62 11.14 -2.06
N LEU A 103 -1.65 10.64 -2.76
CA LEU A 103 -2.25 9.35 -2.47
C LEU A 103 -1.29 8.19 -2.75
N ASP A 104 -0.51 8.29 -3.82
CA ASP A 104 0.46 7.26 -4.18
C ASP A 104 1.60 7.20 -3.15
N ILE A 105 2.09 8.36 -2.71
CA ILE A 105 3.09 8.46 -1.65
C ILE A 105 2.56 7.85 -0.35
N GLU A 106 1.32 8.16 0.02
CA GLU A 106 0.68 7.61 1.22
C GLU A 106 0.51 6.10 1.11
N LEU A 107 0.05 5.58 -0.03
CA LEU A 107 -0.09 4.15 -0.28
C LEU A 107 1.26 3.44 -0.22
N ILE A 108 2.31 3.99 -0.83
CA ILE A 108 3.68 3.45 -0.78
C ILE A 108 4.17 3.39 0.67
N SER A 109 3.96 4.45 1.46
CA SER A 109 4.35 4.49 2.88
C SER A 109 3.68 3.37 3.67
N ARG A 110 2.35 3.20 3.52
CA ARG A 110 1.61 2.13 4.22
C ARG A 110 2.04 0.73 3.80
N ILE A 111 2.35 0.52 2.53
CA ILE A 111 2.86 -0.77 2.03
C ILE A 111 4.25 -1.08 2.62
N GLU A 112 5.14 -0.10 2.72
CA GLU A 112 6.45 -0.30 3.35
C GLU A 112 6.32 -0.55 4.86
N GLU A 113 5.41 0.15 5.55
CA GLU A 113 5.10 -0.11 6.95
C GLU A 113 4.55 -1.53 7.14
N LEU A 114 3.64 -1.99 6.26
CA LEU A 114 3.11 -3.36 6.29
C LEU A 114 4.23 -4.39 6.07
N LYS A 115 5.11 -4.16 5.10
CA LYS A 115 6.27 -5.03 4.86
C LYS A 115 7.17 -5.12 6.09
N ALA A 116 7.45 -3.99 6.74
CA ALA A 116 8.25 -3.95 7.97
C ALA A 116 7.55 -4.68 9.13
N ALA A 117 6.23 -4.54 9.29
CA ALA A 117 5.45 -5.26 10.30
C ALA A 117 5.48 -6.79 10.06
N ILE A 118 5.32 -7.23 8.81
CA ILE A 118 5.42 -8.65 8.44
C ILE A 118 6.83 -9.19 8.75
N ASN A 119 7.88 -8.47 8.38
CA ASN A 119 9.24 -8.87 8.68
C ASN A 119 9.49 -8.96 10.19
N SER A 120 8.95 -8.00 10.97
CA SER A 120 9.02 -8.01 12.44
C SER A 120 8.35 -9.26 13.01
N TYR A 121 7.16 -9.60 12.52
CA TYR A 121 6.42 -10.81 12.93
C TYR A 121 7.22 -12.09 12.65
N LEU A 122 7.75 -12.25 11.44
CA LEU A 122 8.53 -13.42 11.06
C LEU A 122 9.84 -13.55 11.85
N LEU A 123 10.53 -12.43 12.11
CA LEU A 123 11.78 -12.41 12.89
C LEU A 123 11.51 -12.70 14.37
N PHE A 124 10.43 -12.18 14.92
CA PHE A 124 10.06 -12.46 16.30
C PHE A 124 9.71 -13.94 16.53
N TYR A 125 8.93 -14.54 15.62
CA TYR A 125 8.68 -15.98 15.64
C TYR A 125 9.95 -16.81 15.51
N TYR A 126 10.91 -16.37 14.66
CA TYR A 126 12.20 -17.02 14.55
C TYR A 126 12.96 -16.99 15.89
N CYS A 127 12.95 -15.83 16.56
CA CYS A 127 13.54 -15.66 17.88
C CYS A 127 12.95 -16.61 18.90
N ILE A 128 11.60 -16.66 18.98
CA ILE A 128 10.88 -17.57 19.89
C ILE A 128 11.22 -19.03 19.62
N ASN A 129 11.21 -19.45 18.37
CA ASN A 129 11.49 -20.83 18.00
C ASN A 129 12.94 -21.22 18.34
N THR A 130 13.89 -20.28 18.17
CA THR A 130 15.29 -20.49 18.57
C THR A 130 15.42 -20.68 20.08
N ILE A 131 14.73 -19.85 20.88
CA ILE A 131 14.72 -19.96 22.34
C ILE A 131 14.08 -21.28 22.79
N LYS A 132 12.95 -21.68 22.18
CA LYS A 132 12.23 -22.93 22.52
C LYS A 132 13.02 -24.19 22.20
N ALA A 133 13.89 -24.13 21.20
CA ALA A 133 14.67 -25.30 20.74
C ALA A 133 15.92 -25.60 21.60
N VAL A 134 16.16 -24.83 22.67
CA VAL A 134 17.39 -24.94 23.47
C VAL A 134 17.04 -25.20 24.92
N ASP A 135 17.50 -26.34 25.43
CA ASP A 135 17.30 -26.74 26.84
C ASP A 135 18.48 -26.28 27.73
N ASN A 136 19.69 -26.23 27.18
CA ASN A 136 20.90 -25.84 27.91
C ASN A 136 21.04 -24.30 27.98
N ASP A 137 21.22 -23.79 29.18
CA ASP A 137 21.26 -22.36 29.45
C ASP A 137 22.48 -21.65 28.78
N ASP A 138 23.67 -22.25 28.75
CA ASP A 138 24.86 -21.69 28.09
C ASP A 138 24.67 -21.61 26.56
N GLU A 139 24.08 -22.64 25.98
CA GLU A 139 23.74 -22.66 24.57
C GLU A 139 22.63 -21.64 24.24
N LEU A 140 21.68 -21.44 25.16
CA LEU A 140 20.59 -20.48 25.03
C LEU A 140 21.09 -19.05 24.84
N VAL A 141 22.03 -18.58 25.68
CA VAL A 141 22.62 -17.24 25.55
C VAL A 141 23.35 -17.09 24.22
N THR A 142 24.12 -18.08 23.84
CA THR A 142 24.92 -18.05 22.59
C THR A 142 23.98 -17.96 21.37
N LYS A 143 22.94 -18.80 21.30
CA LYS A 143 21.96 -18.80 20.21
C LYS A 143 21.08 -17.54 20.20
N PHE A 144 20.70 -17.04 21.38
CA PHE A 144 19.96 -15.80 21.49
C PHE A 144 20.77 -14.62 20.95
N ASN A 145 22.03 -14.48 21.35
CA ASN A 145 22.92 -13.43 20.86
C ASN A 145 23.12 -13.50 19.35
N ALA A 146 23.32 -14.72 18.79
CA ALA A 146 23.39 -14.91 17.34
C ALA A 146 22.08 -14.51 16.64
N THR A 147 20.93 -14.81 17.25
CA THR A 147 19.63 -14.39 16.73
C THR A 147 19.47 -12.87 16.75
N VAL A 148 19.89 -12.19 17.82
CA VAL A 148 19.85 -10.72 17.91
C VAL A 148 20.67 -10.06 16.81
N ASP A 149 21.81 -10.66 16.41
CA ASP A 149 22.67 -10.13 15.34
C ASP A 149 21.98 -10.11 13.97
N ILE A 150 21.07 -11.02 13.69
CA ILE A 150 20.35 -11.08 12.42
C ILE A 150 19.05 -10.26 12.42
N ILE A 151 18.58 -9.74 13.57
CA ILE A 151 17.37 -8.92 13.62
C ILE A 151 17.65 -7.59 12.92
N SER A 152 16.98 -7.37 11.79
CA SER A 152 17.04 -6.13 11.00
C SER A 152 15.97 -5.12 11.38
N GLU A 153 14.93 -5.55 12.09
CA GLU A 153 13.77 -4.72 12.40
C GLU A 153 13.90 -4.10 13.79
N LYS A 154 13.95 -2.76 13.82
CA LYS A 154 14.08 -1.98 15.06
C LYS A 154 12.96 -2.29 16.07
N LYS A 155 11.73 -2.52 15.61
CA LYS A 155 10.57 -2.84 16.45
C LYS A 155 10.78 -4.10 17.28
N VAL A 156 11.36 -5.15 16.72
CA VAL A 156 11.63 -6.41 17.44
C VAL A 156 12.65 -6.18 18.57
N LEU A 157 13.72 -5.43 18.29
CA LEU A 157 14.72 -5.10 19.32
C LEU A 157 14.13 -4.24 20.44
N VAL A 158 13.26 -3.29 20.09
CA VAL A 158 12.55 -2.45 21.08
C VAL A 158 11.60 -3.30 21.91
N ALA A 159 10.87 -4.25 21.32
CA ALA A 159 9.99 -5.18 22.05
C ALA A 159 10.79 -6.01 23.06
N LEU A 160 11.95 -6.55 22.67
CA LEU A 160 12.86 -7.28 23.57
C LEU A 160 13.36 -6.38 24.73
N LEU A 161 13.75 -5.14 24.46
CA LEU A 161 14.18 -4.20 25.51
C LEU A 161 13.05 -3.84 26.46
N ASN A 162 11.80 -3.74 25.97
CA ASN A 162 10.63 -3.48 26.83
C ASN A 162 10.36 -4.61 27.82
N ILE A 163 10.61 -5.86 27.45
CA ILE A 163 10.52 -7.01 28.38
C ILE A 163 11.52 -6.80 29.54
N VAL A 164 12.75 -6.41 29.24
CA VAL A 164 13.77 -6.13 30.27
C VAL A 164 13.34 -4.99 31.18
N LYS A 165 12.81 -3.90 30.60
CA LYS A 165 12.36 -2.73 31.35
C LYS A 165 11.26 -3.09 32.34
N ASN A 166 10.30 -3.87 31.89
CA ASN A 166 9.16 -4.31 32.72
C ASN A 166 9.60 -5.21 33.87
N ASN A 167 10.59 -6.09 33.64
CA ASN A 167 11.05 -7.04 34.65
C ASN A 167 12.08 -6.45 35.64
N LYS A 168 13.00 -5.61 35.15
CA LYS A 168 14.10 -5.06 36.01
C LYS A 168 13.80 -3.68 36.62
N LYS A 169 12.64 -3.07 36.36
CA LYS A 169 12.30 -1.67 36.73
C LYS A 169 13.40 -0.66 36.36
N ASN A 170 14.14 -0.93 35.31
CA ASN A 170 15.34 -0.19 34.95
C ASN A 170 14.96 1.12 34.22
N LYS A 171 15.22 2.27 34.86
CA LYS A 171 14.94 3.61 34.32
C LYS A 171 15.76 4.01 33.10
N MET A 172 16.81 3.24 32.74
CA MET A 172 17.79 3.63 31.71
C MET A 172 17.32 3.52 30.26
N ILE A 173 16.11 3.00 29.98
CA ILE A 173 15.67 2.72 28.61
C ILE A 173 14.69 3.80 28.08
N ASN A 174 14.65 4.98 28.68
CA ASN A 174 13.62 5.99 28.34
C ASN A 174 13.86 6.77 27.02
N GLU A 175 15.02 6.64 26.35
CA GLU A 175 15.37 7.44 25.16
C GLU A 175 15.73 6.58 23.92
N ILE A 176 14.86 5.67 23.53
CA ILE A 176 15.12 4.75 22.39
C ILE A 176 14.80 5.38 21.01
N LYS A 177 14.19 6.58 20.95
CA LYS A 177 13.63 7.10 19.69
C LYS A 177 14.66 7.32 18.57
N ASP A 178 15.90 7.72 18.90
CA ASP A 178 16.93 8.09 17.91
C ASP A 178 18.14 7.15 17.86
N VAL A 179 18.06 5.98 18.53
CA VAL A 179 19.17 5.01 18.60
C VAL A 179 19.27 4.23 17.27
N ASN A 180 20.49 4.09 16.75
CA ASN A 180 20.71 3.29 15.54
C ASN A 180 20.56 1.78 15.82
N LEU A 181 20.39 0.98 14.76
CA LEU A 181 20.12 -0.45 14.86
C LEU A 181 21.25 -1.22 15.55
N LEU A 182 22.51 -0.82 15.32
CA LEU A 182 23.70 -1.47 15.91
C LEU A 182 23.74 -1.30 17.41
N ASP A 183 23.46 -0.09 17.89
CA ASP A 183 23.48 0.21 19.33
C ASP A 183 22.28 -0.44 20.03
N LEU A 184 21.12 -0.58 19.35
CA LEU A 184 20.00 -1.36 19.87
C LEU A 184 20.37 -2.84 20.04
N ARG A 185 21.03 -3.46 19.07
CA ARG A 185 21.51 -4.86 19.20
C ARG A 185 22.46 -5.01 20.37
N LYS A 186 23.43 -4.09 20.51
CA LYS A 186 24.35 -4.08 21.68
C LYS A 186 23.59 -3.96 22.99
N SER A 187 22.62 -3.05 23.06
CA SER A 187 21.79 -2.83 24.26
C SER A 187 20.99 -4.07 24.63
N VAL A 188 20.38 -4.76 23.63
CA VAL A 188 19.67 -6.02 23.86
C VAL A 188 20.64 -7.09 24.39
N LYS A 189 21.80 -7.30 23.76
CA LYS A 189 22.78 -8.29 24.21
C LYS A 189 23.24 -8.04 25.63
N VAL A 190 23.59 -6.78 25.97
CA VAL A 190 23.99 -6.39 27.34
C VAL A 190 22.88 -6.63 28.33
N ALA A 191 21.62 -6.29 27.96
CA ALA A 191 20.48 -6.42 28.84
C ALA A 191 20.15 -7.89 29.20
N TYR A 192 20.41 -8.81 28.28
CA TYR A 192 20.17 -10.26 28.44
C TYR A 192 21.44 -11.06 28.75
N MET A 193 22.59 -10.39 28.88
CA MET A 193 23.87 -11.04 29.18
C MET A 193 23.77 -11.81 30.50
N ASP A 194 24.07 -13.10 30.43
CA ASP A 194 24.08 -14.05 31.55
C ASP A 194 22.76 -14.17 32.34
N ASP A 195 21.60 -13.75 31.76
CA ASP A 195 20.30 -13.80 32.40
C ASP A 195 19.33 -14.74 31.68
N PHE A 196 19.49 -16.03 31.89
CA PHE A 196 18.67 -17.10 31.30
C PHE A 196 17.19 -16.93 31.64
N ALA A 197 16.88 -16.52 32.88
CA ALA A 197 15.50 -16.32 33.33
C ALA A 197 14.84 -15.22 32.51
N LEU A 198 15.57 -14.16 32.20
CA LEU A 198 15.07 -13.05 31.37
C LEU A 198 14.87 -13.46 29.91
N ILE A 199 15.75 -14.30 29.34
CA ILE A 199 15.55 -14.84 28.00
C ILE A 199 14.30 -15.73 27.97
N ARG A 200 14.11 -16.57 28.97
CA ARG A 200 12.90 -17.41 29.10
C ARG A 200 11.63 -16.59 29.34
N GLU A 201 11.73 -15.40 29.93
CA GLU A 201 10.60 -14.48 30.10
C GLU A 201 10.03 -14.00 28.74
N ILE A 202 10.87 -13.97 27.68
CA ILE A 202 10.39 -13.67 26.32
C ILE A 202 9.31 -14.66 25.90
N LEU A 203 9.44 -15.94 26.27
CA LEU A 203 8.43 -16.95 25.94
C LEU A 203 7.10 -16.71 26.63
N LYS A 204 7.09 -16.21 27.87
CA LYS A 204 5.87 -15.91 28.62
C LYS A 204 5.13 -14.69 28.05
N GLN A 205 5.88 -13.72 27.54
CA GLN A 205 5.31 -12.49 26.97
C GLN A 205 5.12 -12.59 25.45
N SER A 206 5.51 -13.72 24.82
CA SER A 206 5.48 -13.88 23.37
C SER A 206 4.09 -13.68 22.77
N ASP A 207 3.06 -14.23 23.41
CA ASP A 207 1.70 -14.14 22.89
C ASP A 207 1.18 -12.71 22.86
N TYR A 208 1.53 -11.89 23.86
CA TYR A 208 1.18 -10.48 23.87
C TYR A 208 1.84 -9.71 22.70
N ILE A 209 3.14 -9.93 22.49
CA ILE A 209 3.89 -9.26 21.41
C ILE A 209 3.41 -9.72 20.03
N ILE A 210 3.12 -11.02 19.88
CA ILE A 210 2.58 -11.57 18.64
C ILE A 210 1.23 -10.93 18.33
N ASN A 211 0.31 -10.88 19.29
CA ASN A 211 -0.99 -10.26 19.12
C ASN A 211 -0.88 -8.77 18.76
N ASP A 212 0.08 -8.04 19.34
CA ASP A 212 0.32 -6.64 18.99
C ASP A 212 0.78 -6.47 17.53
N LEU A 213 1.71 -7.33 17.08
CA LEU A 213 2.17 -7.35 15.68
C LEU A 213 1.06 -7.76 14.70
N GLU A 214 0.22 -8.73 15.07
CA GLU A 214 -0.94 -9.15 14.27
C GLU A 214 -1.95 -8.00 14.12
N ASN A 215 -2.29 -7.32 15.21
CA ASN A 215 -3.18 -6.17 15.21
C ASN A 215 -2.61 -5.02 14.35
N GLU A 216 -1.30 -4.80 14.38
CA GLU A 216 -0.64 -3.80 13.52
C GLU A 216 -0.77 -4.18 12.05
N ILE A 217 -0.50 -5.43 11.67
CA ILE A 217 -0.64 -5.94 10.29
C ILE A 217 -2.09 -5.77 9.81
N GLU A 218 -3.07 -6.15 10.63
CA GLU A 218 -4.49 -5.98 10.29
C GLU A 218 -4.89 -4.52 10.13
N SER A 219 -4.40 -3.63 11.01
CA SER A 219 -4.65 -2.18 10.92
C SER A 219 -4.09 -1.61 9.63
N LEU A 220 -2.84 -1.94 9.29
CA LEU A 220 -2.20 -1.50 8.06
C LEU A 220 -2.90 -2.03 6.80
N ASN A 221 -3.38 -3.28 6.82
CA ASN A 221 -4.20 -3.82 5.74
C ASN A 221 -5.51 -3.05 5.56
N LYS A 222 -6.17 -2.62 6.65
CA LYS A 222 -7.39 -1.79 6.59
C LYS A 222 -7.09 -0.40 6.02
N ASP A 223 -5.97 0.21 6.42
CA ASP A 223 -5.54 1.51 5.89
C ASP A 223 -5.25 1.43 4.39
N ILE A 224 -4.51 0.39 3.96
CA ILE A 224 -4.23 0.14 2.54
C ILE A 224 -5.54 -0.05 1.75
N ASP A 225 -6.48 -0.84 2.26
CA ASP A 225 -7.79 -1.03 1.63
C ASP A 225 -8.52 0.29 1.44
N HIS A 226 -8.51 1.14 2.45
CA HIS A 226 -9.14 2.46 2.40
C HIS A 226 -8.52 3.34 1.30
N ILE A 227 -7.20 3.47 1.31
CA ILE A 227 -6.49 4.28 0.32
C ILE A 227 -6.72 3.74 -1.09
N VAL A 228 -6.58 2.42 -1.27
CA VAL A 228 -6.77 1.75 -2.58
C VAL A 228 -8.18 1.93 -3.11
N GLN A 229 -9.21 1.83 -2.27
CA GLN A 229 -10.60 2.04 -2.70
C GLN A 229 -10.83 3.47 -3.21
N ILE A 230 -10.31 4.48 -2.51
CA ILE A 230 -10.39 5.87 -2.93
C ILE A 230 -9.63 6.06 -4.24
N TYR A 231 -8.40 5.58 -4.30
CA TYR A 231 -7.51 5.71 -5.44
C TYR A 231 -8.09 5.10 -6.71
N LEU A 232 -8.49 3.83 -6.67
CA LEU A 232 -9.07 3.15 -7.84
C LEU A 232 -10.39 3.78 -8.29
N LYS A 233 -11.20 4.28 -7.36
CA LYS A 233 -12.45 4.98 -7.68
C LYS A 233 -12.15 6.36 -8.30
N ALA A 234 -11.13 7.07 -7.83
CA ALA A 234 -10.70 8.35 -8.41
C ALA A 234 -10.20 8.15 -9.86
N GLU A 235 -9.37 7.14 -10.12
CA GLU A 235 -8.90 6.81 -11.46
C GLU A 235 -10.03 6.37 -12.40
N TRP A 236 -11.00 5.62 -11.87
CA TRP A 236 -12.19 5.28 -12.66
C TRP A 236 -13.04 6.50 -13.03
N ILE A 237 -13.20 7.46 -12.11
CA ILE A 237 -13.88 8.73 -12.36
C ILE A 237 -13.08 9.54 -13.39
N ARG A 238 -11.75 9.55 -13.29
CA ARG A 238 -10.87 10.20 -14.26
C ARG A 238 -11.08 9.65 -15.66
N CYS A 239 -11.10 8.32 -15.84
CA CYS A 239 -11.40 7.69 -17.12
C CYS A 239 -12.74 8.18 -17.69
N LYS A 240 -13.80 8.24 -16.85
CA LYS A 240 -15.14 8.70 -17.30
C LYS A 240 -15.17 10.18 -17.69
N ILE A 241 -14.42 11.03 -16.98
CA ILE A 241 -14.38 12.48 -17.29
C ILE A 241 -13.60 12.73 -18.57
N GLU A 242 -12.44 12.11 -18.71
CA GLU A 242 -11.56 12.30 -19.87
C GLU A 242 -12.17 11.76 -21.18
N THR A 243 -13.15 10.85 -21.11
CA THR A 243 -13.94 10.41 -22.29
C THR A 243 -15.03 11.39 -22.70
N ARG A 244 -15.32 12.44 -21.90
CA ARG A 244 -16.31 13.47 -22.27
C ARG A 244 -15.78 14.42 -23.34
N MET A 245 -16.68 15.08 -24.04
CA MET A 245 -16.28 16.13 -25.01
C MET A 245 -15.75 17.37 -24.27
N TRP A 246 -14.74 18.00 -24.86
CA TRP A 246 -14.36 19.35 -24.44
C TRP A 246 -15.58 20.31 -24.54
N PRO A 247 -15.81 21.22 -23.57
CA PRO A 247 -14.98 21.58 -22.41
C PRO A 247 -15.21 20.77 -21.14
N PHE A 248 -15.99 19.68 -21.17
CA PHE A 248 -16.44 18.89 -20.02
C PHE A 248 -15.40 17.83 -19.57
N SER A 249 -14.22 17.81 -20.18
CA SER A 249 -13.17 16.81 -19.93
C SER A 249 -12.14 17.21 -18.85
N ARG A 250 -12.38 18.31 -18.12
CA ARG A 250 -11.44 18.74 -17.06
C ARG A 250 -11.61 17.87 -15.82
N TYR A 251 -10.57 17.13 -15.50
CA TYR A 251 -10.43 16.37 -14.25
C TYR A 251 -9.69 17.21 -13.21
N ASN A 252 -10.23 17.29 -12.00
CA ASN A 252 -9.57 17.89 -10.85
C ASN A 252 -9.41 16.81 -9.79
N GLU A 253 -8.18 16.31 -9.65
CA GLU A 253 -7.83 15.20 -8.79
C GLU A 253 -8.14 15.50 -7.32
N GLU A 254 -7.69 16.63 -6.81
CA GLU A 254 -7.86 17.01 -5.42
C GLU A 254 -9.35 17.11 -5.02
N LYS A 255 -10.17 17.72 -5.89
CA LYS A 255 -11.62 17.81 -5.66
C LYS A 255 -12.29 16.45 -5.63
N VAL A 256 -11.89 15.55 -6.51
CA VAL A 256 -12.46 14.18 -6.58
C VAL A 256 -12.03 13.38 -5.36
N ILE A 257 -10.75 13.40 -4.99
CA ILE A 257 -10.22 12.70 -3.82
C ILE A 257 -10.90 13.20 -2.54
N ASN A 258 -10.95 14.50 -2.31
CA ASN A 258 -11.60 15.09 -1.13
C ASN A 258 -13.09 14.70 -1.03
N LYS A 259 -13.79 14.63 -2.15
CA LYS A 259 -15.19 14.15 -2.20
C LYS A 259 -15.26 12.67 -1.80
N LEU A 260 -14.41 11.82 -2.35
CA LEU A 260 -14.41 10.38 -2.08
C LEU A 260 -14.05 10.07 -0.62
N GLN A 261 -13.09 10.79 -0.03
CA GLN A 261 -12.74 10.67 1.38
C GLN A 261 -13.92 11.00 2.30
N LYS A 262 -14.65 12.09 1.99
CA LYS A 262 -15.86 12.45 2.75
C LYS A 262 -16.96 11.39 2.61
N GLU A 263 -17.22 10.89 1.39
CA GLU A 263 -18.19 9.82 1.15
C GLU A 263 -17.82 8.54 1.90
N TYR A 264 -16.54 8.16 1.89
CA TYR A 264 -16.06 6.97 2.61
C TYR A 264 -16.26 7.11 4.11
N THR A 265 -15.87 8.26 4.70
CA THR A 265 -16.04 8.53 6.14
C THR A 265 -17.52 8.52 6.57
N LEU A 266 -18.42 9.04 5.74
CA LEU A 266 -19.85 9.00 6.00
C LEU A 266 -20.41 7.57 5.95
N ASN A 267 -20.00 6.78 4.95
CA ASN A 267 -20.44 5.41 4.80
C ASN A 267 -19.88 4.50 5.90
N SER A 268 -18.61 4.65 6.28
CA SER A 268 -18.00 3.86 7.37
C SER A 268 -18.72 4.09 8.70
N LYS A 269 -19.13 5.34 9.02
CA LYS A 269 -19.94 5.65 10.21
C LYS A 269 -21.33 5.02 10.14
N LYS A 270 -21.95 5.01 8.96
CA LYS A 270 -23.27 4.40 8.75
C LYS A 270 -23.25 2.90 8.98
N TYR A 271 -22.23 2.21 8.49
CA TYR A 271 -22.07 0.76 8.67
C TYR A 271 -21.55 0.35 10.05
N ALA A 272 -20.79 1.20 10.74
CA ALA A 272 -20.39 0.96 12.12
C ALA A 272 -21.57 0.95 13.10
N GLY A 273 -22.67 1.64 12.77
CA GLY A 273 -23.93 1.62 13.54
C GLY A 273 -24.79 0.35 13.35
N PHE A 274 -24.43 -0.54 12.42
CA PHE A 274 -25.14 -1.80 12.13
C PHE A 274 -24.42 -3.04 12.71
N LYS A 275 -23.57 -2.88 13.73
CA LYS A 275 -23.10 -4.04 14.48
C LYS A 275 -24.27 -4.57 15.31
N VAL A 276 -24.91 -5.63 14.79
CA VAL A 276 -25.81 -6.53 15.51
C VAL A 276 -25.00 -7.40 16.47
#